data_ea124d7430dfdec7f1eeb5a8e7241efd
#
_entry.id   ea124d7430dfdec7f1eeb5a8e7241efd
#
_cell.length_a   1.000
_cell.length_b   1.000
_cell.length_c   1.000
_cell.angle_alpha   90.00
_cell.angle_beta   90.00
_cell.angle_gamma   90.00
#
_symmetry.space_group_name_H-M   'P 1'
#
loop_
_entity.id
_entity.type
_entity.pdbx_description
1 polymer ?
#
loop_
_entity_poly.entity_id
_entity_poly.type
_entity_poly.pdbx_seq_one_letter_code
_entity_poly.pdbx_strand_id
1 'polypeptide(L)'
;MAVTSEMGEGRSAPPFLLIAVKLARILGSIAVTMLGLLFVTFIIGRIMPIDPVIAVVGERATKETYDATYKAMGLDRHIIVQFLYYIWDVVHGDFGQSLLNARPVSEDIKRVFPATLELATLGTFIGVVIGVPLGVFAAVRRGSWIDQTARFVALIGYSMPIFWLGLVGLLIFYGILGWVGGPGRVGIFYVDVVPTVTGMILVDSALDGNWAVFRDAVSHIILPASLLGYYSLAYISRMTRSFMLEQLSAEYITTARVKGMSENAVIWRHAFGNIKVQLITVIALSYAGLLEGSVLTEIIFAWPGIGSYITTALLSADM
;
A
#
# COMPACT_ATOMS: atom_id res chain seq x y z
N MET A 1 -3.55 -42.94 -55.57
CA MET A 1 -2.53 -43.12 -54.54
C MET A 1 -2.68 -42.01 -53.51
N ALA A 2 -3.47 -42.28 -52.49
CA ALA A 2 -3.84 -41.30 -51.46
C ALA A 2 -2.84 -41.47 -50.28
N VAL A 3 -2.11 -40.44 -49.94
CA VAL A 3 -1.33 -40.35 -48.70
C VAL A 3 -2.13 -39.52 -47.72
N THR A 4 -2.84 -40.20 -46.84
CA THR A 4 -3.47 -39.61 -45.66
C THR A 4 -2.38 -39.33 -44.65
N SER A 5 -2.09 -38.03 -44.41
CA SER A 5 -1.29 -37.59 -43.30
C SER A 5 -2.11 -37.67 -42.01
N GLU A 6 -1.85 -38.63 -41.19
CA GLU A 6 -2.27 -38.65 -39.78
C GLU A 6 -1.65 -37.48 -39.05
N MET A 7 -2.42 -36.40 -38.89
CA MET A 7 -2.10 -35.37 -37.92
C MET A 7 -2.42 -35.91 -36.53
N GLY A 8 -1.36 -36.21 -35.76
CA GLY A 8 -1.47 -36.69 -34.40
C GLY A 8 -2.28 -35.76 -33.54
N GLU A 9 -3.33 -36.28 -32.93
CA GLU A 9 -4.08 -35.65 -31.83
C GLU A 9 -3.11 -35.27 -30.72
N GLY A 10 -2.75 -34.01 -30.66
CA GLY A 10 -2.03 -33.42 -29.54
C GLY A 10 -2.84 -33.62 -28.27
N ARG A 11 -2.48 -34.59 -27.43
CA ARG A 11 -3.06 -34.77 -26.09
C ARG A 11 -2.97 -33.45 -25.36
N SER A 12 -4.12 -32.76 -25.21
CA SER A 12 -4.23 -31.58 -24.36
C SER A 12 -3.79 -31.96 -22.95
N ALA A 13 -2.80 -31.24 -22.43
CA ALA A 13 -2.33 -31.51 -21.08
C ALA A 13 -3.49 -31.45 -20.08
N PRO A 14 -3.56 -32.35 -19.11
CA PRO A 14 -4.65 -32.41 -18.16
C PRO A 14 -4.78 -31.06 -17.43
N PRO A 15 -6.00 -30.58 -17.14
CA PRO A 15 -6.24 -29.23 -16.60
C PRO A 15 -5.47 -28.93 -15.31
N PHE A 16 -5.22 -29.95 -14.47
CA PHE A 16 -4.42 -29.78 -13.26
C PHE A 16 -2.95 -29.44 -13.58
N LEU A 17 -2.38 -30.02 -14.64
CA LEU A 17 -1.00 -29.73 -15.05
C LEU A 17 -0.87 -28.28 -15.56
N LEU A 18 -1.86 -27.79 -16.28
CA LEU A 18 -1.90 -26.39 -16.74
C LEU A 18 -1.98 -25.41 -15.56
N ILE A 19 -2.78 -25.76 -14.54
CA ILE A 19 -2.87 -24.95 -13.30
C ILE A 19 -1.54 -25.00 -12.55
N ALA A 20 -0.93 -26.19 -12.38
CA ALA A 20 0.35 -26.35 -11.71
C ALA A 20 1.47 -25.55 -12.41
N VAL A 21 1.55 -25.59 -13.74
CA VAL A 21 2.53 -24.80 -14.52
C VAL A 21 2.29 -23.31 -14.37
N LYS A 22 1.02 -22.85 -14.37
CA LYS A 22 0.70 -21.44 -14.11
C LYS A 22 1.11 -21.01 -12.70
N LEU A 23 0.79 -21.83 -11.70
CA LEU A 23 1.20 -21.55 -10.31
C LEU A 23 2.73 -21.50 -10.17
N ALA A 24 3.44 -22.50 -10.73
CA ALA A 24 4.89 -22.55 -10.70
C ALA A 24 5.53 -21.32 -11.37
N ARG A 25 4.95 -20.85 -12.48
CA ARG A 25 5.41 -19.61 -13.15
C ARG A 25 5.20 -18.38 -12.27
N ILE A 26 4.02 -18.26 -11.63
CA ILE A 26 3.72 -17.15 -10.73
C ILE A 26 4.68 -17.16 -9.53
N LEU A 27 4.81 -18.31 -8.86
CA LEU A 27 5.72 -18.46 -7.72
C LEU A 27 7.18 -18.20 -8.10
N GLY A 28 7.61 -18.70 -9.27
CA GLY A 28 8.94 -18.44 -9.80
C GLY A 28 9.18 -16.96 -10.08
N SER A 29 8.19 -16.26 -10.65
CA SER A 29 8.27 -14.80 -10.86
C SER A 29 8.38 -14.04 -9.54
N ILE A 30 7.56 -14.40 -8.55
CA ILE A 30 7.62 -13.80 -7.20
C ILE A 30 8.99 -14.05 -6.57
N ALA A 31 9.51 -15.29 -6.64
CA ALA A 31 10.79 -15.63 -6.07
C ALA A 31 11.95 -14.84 -6.70
N VAL A 32 11.95 -14.69 -8.03
CA VAL A 32 12.96 -13.90 -8.74
C VAL A 32 12.88 -12.43 -8.33
N THR A 33 11.65 -11.86 -8.21
CA THR A 33 11.46 -10.47 -7.78
C THR A 33 11.94 -10.28 -6.34
N MET A 34 11.58 -11.21 -5.44
CA MET A 34 12.03 -11.16 -4.04
C MET A 34 13.56 -11.28 -3.93
N LEU A 35 14.18 -12.21 -4.67
CA LEU A 35 15.63 -12.32 -4.68
C LEU A 35 16.33 -11.06 -5.21
N GLY A 36 15.77 -10.44 -6.24
CA GLY A 36 16.28 -9.16 -6.75
C GLY A 36 16.17 -8.05 -5.71
N LEU A 37 15.04 -7.95 -5.01
CA LEU A 37 14.85 -6.99 -3.93
C LEU A 37 15.84 -7.23 -2.77
N LEU A 38 15.94 -8.47 -2.29
CA LEU A 38 16.88 -8.84 -1.23
C LEU A 38 18.33 -8.57 -1.63
N PHE A 39 18.68 -8.79 -2.89
CA PHE A 39 20.03 -8.46 -3.39
C PHE A 39 20.29 -6.95 -3.34
N VAL A 40 19.33 -6.13 -3.80
CA VAL A 40 19.47 -4.67 -3.77
C VAL A 40 19.58 -4.15 -2.34
N THR A 41 18.70 -4.61 -1.42
CA THR A 41 18.75 -4.20 -0.01
C THR A 41 20.05 -4.65 0.67
N PHE A 42 20.50 -5.86 0.42
CA PHE A 42 21.79 -6.37 0.92
C PHE A 42 22.96 -5.49 0.45
N ILE A 43 23.01 -5.14 -0.85
CA ILE A 43 24.06 -4.31 -1.41
C ILE A 43 24.01 -2.89 -0.80
N ILE A 44 22.83 -2.29 -0.67
CA ILE A 44 22.67 -0.97 -0.03
C ILE A 44 23.24 -1.02 1.39
N GLY A 45 22.89 -2.03 2.19
CA GLY A 45 23.42 -2.18 3.56
C GLY A 45 24.93 -2.38 3.64
N ARG A 46 25.58 -2.83 2.54
CA ARG A 46 27.04 -2.98 2.49
C ARG A 46 27.80 -1.75 1.94
N ILE A 47 27.13 -0.92 1.12
CA ILE A 47 27.74 0.28 0.54
C ILE A 47 27.61 1.47 1.49
N MET A 48 26.69 1.43 2.45
CA MET A 48 26.55 2.53 3.41
C MET A 48 27.82 2.76 4.21
N PRO A 49 28.21 4.03 4.43
CA PRO A 49 29.48 4.39 5.08
C PRO A 49 29.49 4.15 6.60
N ILE A 50 28.51 3.42 7.13
CA ILE A 50 28.41 3.11 8.55
C ILE A 50 28.88 1.67 8.78
N ASP A 51 29.85 1.54 9.69
CA ASP A 51 30.36 0.25 10.10
C ASP A 51 29.35 -0.44 11.05
N PRO A 52 28.71 -1.55 10.64
CA PRO A 52 27.71 -2.23 11.44
C PRO A 52 28.29 -2.76 12.77
N VAL A 53 29.59 -3.02 12.84
CA VAL A 53 30.24 -3.46 14.07
C VAL A 53 30.30 -2.31 15.06
N ILE A 54 30.71 -1.13 14.61
CA ILE A 54 30.75 0.07 15.45
C ILE A 54 29.37 0.44 15.97
N ALA A 55 28.33 0.27 15.14
CA ALA A 55 26.96 0.51 15.55
C ALA A 55 26.49 -0.41 16.70
N VAL A 56 26.99 -1.67 16.76
CA VAL A 56 26.67 -2.61 17.83
C VAL A 56 27.53 -2.43 19.08
N VAL A 57 28.86 -2.28 18.92
CA VAL A 57 29.78 -2.26 20.06
C VAL A 57 30.15 -0.84 20.53
N GLY A 58 29.79 0.18 19.74
CA GLY A 58 30.07 1.57 19.99
C GLY A 58 31.51 2.01 19.57
N GLU A 59 31.69 3.29 19.38
CA GLU A 59 32.98 3.88 18.92
C GLU A 59 34.16 3.67 19.88
N ARG A 60 33.87 3.34 21.15
CA ARG A 60 34.91 3.15 22.19
C ARG A 60 35.26 1.69 22.42
N ALA A 61 34.78 0.78 21.58
CA ALA A 61 35.11 -0.63 21.70
C ALA A 61 36.59 -0.92 21.54
N THR A 62 37.08 -1.93 22.28
CA THR A 62 38.48 -2.38 22.10
C THR A 62 38.60 -3.11 20.75
N LYS A 63 39.81 -3.13 20.21
CA LYS A 63 40.06 -3.85 18.94
C LYS A 63 39.67 -5.32 19.03
N GLU A 64 39.88 -5.96 20.19
CA GLU A 64 39.51 -7.35 20.44
C GLU A 64 37.98 -7.55 20.36
N THR A 65 37.20 -6.66 20.97
CA THR A 65 35.74 -6.67 20.93
C THR A 65 35.24 -6.43 19.49
N TYR A 66 35.86 -5.49 18.78
CA TYR A 66 35.52 -5.24 17.37
C TYR A 66 35.77 -6.47 16.51
N ASP A 67 36.99 -7.07 16.56
CA ASP A 67 37.36 -8.23 15.74
C ASP A 67 36.50 -9.45 16.07
N ALA A 68 36.15 -9.65 17.33
CA ALA A 68 35.26 -10.72 17.77
C ALA A 68 33.84 -10.54 17.19
N THR A 69 33.29 -9.33 17.27
CA THR A 69 31.96 -9.01 16.75
C THR A 69 31.93 -9.07 15.22
N TYR A 70 32.98 -8.57 14.54
CA TYR A 70 33.13 -8.63 13.08
C TYR A 70 33.04 -10.09 12.58
N LYS A 71 33.72 -11.02 13.25
CA LYS A 71 33.67 -12.46 12.94
C LYS A 71 32.32 -13.08 13.31
N ALA A 72 31.76 -12.70 14.46
CA ALA A 72 30.46 -13.21 14.92
C ALA A 72 29.34 -12.81 13.94
N MET A 73 29.40 -11.60 13.35
CA MET A 73 28.48 -11.14 12.30
C MET A 73 28.78 -11.74 10.91
N GLY A 74 29.84 -12.57 10.78
CA GLY A 74 30.23 -13.23 9.52
C GLY A 74 30.71 -12.25 8.44
N LEU A 75 31.15 -11.07 8.81
CA LEU A 75 31.62 -10.02 7.90
C LEU A 75 32.99 -10.35 7.28
N ASP A 76 33.73 -11.30 7.87
CA ASP A 76 34.97 -11.87 7.37
C ASP A 76 34.78 -12.84 6.17
N ARG A 77 33.55 -13.26 5.92
CA ARG A 77 33.23 -14.23 4.85
C ARG A 77 33.14 -13.53 3.49
N HIS A 78 33.28 -14.32 2.42
CA HIS A 78 33.09 -13.82 1.06
C HIS A 78 31.65 -13.28 0.88
N ILE A 79 31.48 -12.16 0.16
CA ILE A 79 30.21 -11.43 0.04
C ILE A 79 29.04 -12.32 -0.47
N ILE A 80 29.31 -13.28 -1.35
CA ILE A 80 28.32 -14.24 -1.84
C ILE A 80 27.79 -15.11 -0.70
N VAL A 81 28.72 -15.55 0.18
CA VAL A 81 28.38 -16.40 1.34
C VAL A 81 27.54 -15.59 2.33
N GLN A 82 27.89 -14.33 2.58
CA GLN A 82 27.10 -13.42 3.42
C GLN A 82 25.69 -13.24 2.86
N PHE A 83 25.54 -13.08 1.54
CA PHE A 83 24.23 -12.96 0.88
C PHE A 83 23.40 -14.23 1.00
N LEU A 84 24.02 -15.41 0.89
CA LEU A 84 23.29 -16.69 1.07
C LEU A 84 22.80 -16.86 2.51
N TYR A 85 23.60 -16.50 3.51
CA TYR A 85 23.13 -16.48 4.91
C TYR A 85 21.99 -15.48 5.12
N TYR A 86 22.11 -14.27 4.57
CA TYR A 86 21.05 -13.28 4.63
C TYR A 86 19.73 -13.79 4.04
N ILE A 87 19.77 -14.45 2.86
CA ILE A 87 18.56 -15.06 2.29
C ILE A 87 18.02 -16.15 3.22
N TRP A 88 18.91 -16.98 3.77
CA TRP A 88 18.52 -18.05 4.67
C TRP A 88 17.78 -17.52 5.89
N ASP A 89 18.31 -16.52 6.55
CA ASP A 89 17.75 -15.89 7.73
C ASP A 89 16.36 -15.27 7.40
N VAL A 90 16.27 -14.50 6.32
CA VAL A 90 15.00 -13.91 5.85
C VAL A 90 13.93 -14.95 5.56
N VAL A 91 14.28 -16.05 4.90
CA VAL A 91 13.32 -17.15 4.61
C VAL A 91 12.84 -17.83 5.89
N HIS A 92 13.64 -17.84 6.96
CA HIS A 92 13.24 -18.36 8.27
C HIS A 92 12.53 -17.32 9.16
N GLY A 93 12.33 -16.09 8.65
CA GLY A 93 11.64 -15.01 9.36
C GLY A 93 12.52 -14.25 10.35
N ASP A 94 13.83 -14.46 10.29
CA ASP A 94 14.80 -13.67 11.03
C ASP A 94 15.25 -12.47 10.14
N PHE A 95 14.75 -11.30 10.46
CA PHE A 95 15.10 -10.04 9.80
C PHE A 95 16.19 -9.26 10.54
N GLY A 96 16.82 -9.90 11.53
CA GLY A 96 17.81 -9.28 12.38
C GLY A 96 17.20 -8.43 13.50
N GLN A 97 18.06 -7.66 14.14
CA GLN A 97 17.70 -6.76 15.25
C GLN A 97 17.99 -5.32 14.84
N SER A 98 17.06 -4.42 15.20
CA SER A 98 17.25 -2.99 15.04
C SER A 98 18.41 -2.51 15.92
N LEU A 99 19.31 -1.74 15.35
CA LEU A 99 20.42 -1.12 16.07
C LEU A 99 19.97 0.02 16.98
N LEU A 100 18.82 0.64 16.67
CA LEU A 100 18.27 1.77 17.43
C LEU A 100 17.64 1.34 18.76
N ASN A 101 16.93 0.20 18.77
CA ASN A 101 16.14 -0.21 19.91
C ASN A 101 16.47 -1.62 20.44
N ALA A 102 17.43 -2.33 19.80
CA ALA A 102 17.85 -3.69 20.12
C ALA A 102 16.68 -4.74 20.14
N ARG A 103 15.62 -4.49 19.37
CA ARG A 103 14.47 -5.41 19.22
C ARG A 103 14.54 -6.14 17.88
N PRO A 104 13.95 -7.33 17.80
CA PRO A 104 13.77 -8.01 16.51
C PRO A 104 12.97 -7.15 15.56
N VAL A 105 13.45 -6.95 14.34
CA VAL A 105 12.77 -6.16 13.29
C VAL A 105 11.37 -6.70 13.00
N SER A 106 11.18 -8.03 13.10
CA SER A 106 9.87 -8.67 12.95
C SER A 106 8.82 -8.19 13.97
N GLU A 107 9.23 -7.86 15.19
CA GLU A 107 8.34 -7.31 16.23
C GLU A 107 8.00 -5.85 15.93
N ASP A 108 8.98 -5.07 15.52
CA ASP A 108 8.76 -3.68 15.12
C ASP A 108 7.80 -3.58 13.93
N ILE A 109 7.98 -4.42 12.90
CA ILE A 109 7.05 -4.48 11.76
C ILE A 109 5.62 -4.79 12.23
N LYS A 110 5.43 -5.80 13.10
CA LYS A 110 4.11 -6.14 13.64
C LYS A 110 3.47 -4.98 14.40
N ARG A 111 4.27 -4.13 15.03
CA ARG A 111 3.79 -2.97 15.78
C ARG A 111 3.39 -1.80 14.89
N VAL A 112 4.17 -1.51 13.82
CA VAL A 112 3.95 -0.33 12.99
C VAL A 112 3.05 -0.59 11.78
N PHE A 113 3.06 -1.81 11.22
CA PHE A 113 2.30 -2.16 10.03
C PHE A 113 0.77 -1.96 10.15
N PRO A 114 0.12 -2.30 11.29
CA PRO A 114 -1.31 -2.03 11.46
C PRO A 114 -1.69 -0.56 11.33
N ALA A 115 -0.82 0.37 11.71
CA ALA A 115 -1.08 1.80 11.55
C ALA A 115 -1.13 2.22 10.08
N THR A 116 -0.24 1.69 9.24
CA THR A 116 -0.27 1.90 7.79
C THR A 116 -1.51 1.27 7.16
N LEU A 117 -1.86 0.04 7.57
CA LEU A 117 -3.08 -0.65 7.10
C LEU A 117 -4.34 0.16 7.42
N GLU A 118 -4.47 0.67 8.63
CA GLU A 118 -5.60 1.48 9.07
C GLU A 118 -5.75 2.72 8.19
N LEU A 119 -4.66 3.45 8.00
CA LEU A 119 -4.63 4.67 7.19
C LEU A 119 -4.94 4.40 5.71
N ALA A 120 -4.29 3.40 5.10
CA ALA A 120 -4.49 3.02 3.69
C ALA A 120 -5.92 2.49 3.44
N THR A 121 -6.47 1.71 4.38
CA THR A 121 -7.83 1.18 4.29
C THR A 121 -8.86 2.31 4.29
N LEU A 122 -8.75 3.26 5.21
CA LEU A 122 -9.65 4.42 5.26
C LEU A 122 -9.48 5.31 4.02
N GLY A 123 -8.26 5.57 3.58
CA GLY A 123 -7.99 6.31 2.36
C GLY A 123 -8.63 5.65 1.13
N THR A 124 -8.46 4.34 0.98
CA THR A 124 -9.09 3.60 -0.11
C THR A 124 -10.61 3.61 0.00
N PHE A 125 -11.16 3.42 1.20
CA PHE A 125 -12.59 3.46 1.44
C PHE A 125 -13.20 4.80 1.00
N ILE A 126 -12.61 5.92 1.38
CA ILE A 126 -13.01 7.27 0.94
C ILE A 126 -12.93 7.37 -0.58
N GLY A 127 -11.82 6.91 -1.17
CA GLY A 127 -11.61 6.89 -2.62
C GLY A 127 -12.67 6.10 -3.38
N VAL A 128 -13.07 4.94 -2.87
CA VAL A 128 -14.10 4.08 -3.48
C VAL A 128 -15.49 4.68 -3.34
N VAL A 129 -15.86 5.06 -2.12
CA VAL A 129 -17.22 5.56 -1.81
C VAL A 129 -17.54 6.83 -2.58
N ILE A 130 -16.55 7.69 -2.80
CA ILE A 130 -16.75 8.94 -3.54
C ILE A 130 -16.36 8.77 -5.02
N GLY A 131 -15.23 8.12 -5.31
CA GLY A 131 -14.66 8.04 -6.65
C GLY A 131 -15.49 7.18 -7.62
N VAL A 132 -16.04 6.05 -7.15
CA VAL A 132 -16.87 5.20 -8.01
C VAL A 132 -18.15 5.91 -8.47
N PRO A 133 -19.00 6.46 -7.56
CA PRO A 133 -20.17 7.21 -8.00
C PRO A 133 -19.80 8.41 -8.87
N LEU A 134 -18.77 9.17 -8.50
CA LEU A 134 -18.31 10.32 -9.29
C LEU A 134 -17.93 9.91 -10.72
N GLY A 135 -17.19 8.80 -10.89
CA GLY A 135 -16.82 8.26 -12.20
C GLY A 135 -18.02 7.83 -13.03
N VAL A 136 -19.00 7.15 -12.40
CA VAL A 136 -20.26 6.74 -13.07
C VAL A 136 -21.05 7.97 -13.53
N PHE A 137 -21.28 8.95 -12.65
CA PHE A 137 -22.02 10.15 -13.01
C PHE A 137 -21.31 10.99 -14.08
N ALA A 138 -19.98 11.10 -14.03
CA ALA A 138 -19.18 11.77 -15.03
C ALA A 138 -19.28 11.08 -16.41
N ALA A 139 -19.37 9.75 -16.46
CA ALA A 139 -19.56 8.99 -17.70
C ALA A 139 -20.96 9.17 -18.28
N VAL A 140 -21.99 9.01 -17.45
CA VAL A 140 -23.39 9.15 -17.86
C VAL A 140 -23.70 10.54 -18.38
N ARG A 141 -23.13 11.56 -17.75
CA ARG A 141 -23.30 12.96 -18.14
C ARG A 141 -22.07 13.52 -18.86
N ARG A 142 -21.56 12.75 -19.81
CA ARG A 142 -20.37 13.13 -20.61
C ARG A 142 -20.50 14.53 -21.19
N GLY A 143 -19.46 15.36 -21.04
CA GLY A 143 -19.41 16.74 -21.55
C GLY A 143 -20.16 17.78 -20.68
N SER A 144 -20.91 17.35 -19.64
CA SER A 144 -21.56 18.25 -18.70
C SER A 144 -20.56 18.91 -17.73
N TRP A 145 -21.04 19.89 -16.97
CA TRP A 145 -20.24 20.52 -15.91
C TRP A 145 -19.78 19.50 -14.86
N ILE A 146 -20.57 18.48 -14.54
CA ILE A 146 -20.20 17.40 -13.61
C ILE A 146 -18.98 16.65 -14.12
N ASP A 147 -18.97 16.26 -15.40
CA ASP A 147 -17.83 15.60 -16.03
C ASP A 147 -16.58 16.50 -16.03
N GLN A 148 -16.75 17.79 -16.32
CA GLN A 148 -15.62 18.74 -16.35
C GLN A 148 -15.05 18.94 -14.94
N THR A 149 -15.91 19.12 -13.92
CA THR A 149 -15.49 19.27 -12.52
C THR A 149 -14.80 18.01 -12.01
N ALA A 150 -15.34 16.81 -12.30
CA ALA A 150 -14.71 15.55 -11.91
C ALA A 150 -13.31 15.41 -12.50
N ARG A 151 -13.13 15.78 -13.78
CA ARG A 151 -11.81 15.77 -14.44
C ARG A 151 -10.86 16.81 -13.85
N PHE A 152 -11.36 18.01 -13.55
CA PHE A 152 -10.55 19.06 -12.93
C PHE A 152 -10.08 18.66 -11.53
N VAL A 153 -10.96 18.13 -10.69
CA VAL A 153 -10.64 17.63 -9.35
C VAL A 153 -9.61 16.50 -9.43
N ALA A 154 -9.81 15.55 -10.34
CA ALA A 154 -8.85 14.47 -10.55
C ALA A 154 -7.48 14.99 -11.03
N LEU A 155 -7.46 15.99 -11.92
CA LEU A 155 -6.22 16.59 -12.42
C LEU A 155 -5.42 17.26 -11.30
N ILE A 156 -6.08 18.03 -10.45
CA ILE A 156 -5.44 18.66 -9.27
C ILE A 156 -4.81 17.60 -8.37
N GLY A 157 -5.55 16.51 -8.09
CA GLY A 157 -5.07 15.41 -7.24
C GLY A 157 -3.78 14.74 -7.75
N TYR A 158 -3.59 14.71 -9.08
CA TYR A 158 -2.37 14.18 -9.69
C TYR A 158 -1.25 15.21 -9.84
N SER A 159 -1.59 16.48 -9.93
CA SER A 159 -0.62 17.53 -10.23
C SER A 159 0.05 18.09 -8.97
N MET A 160 -0.64 18.03 -7.84
CA MET A 160 -0.09 18.56 -6.59
C MET A 160 0.67 17.49 -5.82
N PRO A 161 1.89 17.80 -5.33
CA PRO A 161 2.62 16.88 -4.46
C PRO A 161 1.84 16.61 -3.18
N ILE A 162 1.70 15.32 -2.80
CA ILE A 162 0.93 14.89 -1.64
C ILE A 162 1.42 15.52 -0.34
N PHE A 163 2.74 15.70 -0.21
CA PHE A 163 3.35 16.32 0.96
C PHE A 163 2.94 17.79 1.11
N TRP A 164 2.85 18.53 -0.01
CA TRP A 164 2.42 19.92 0.01
C TRP A 164 0.97 20.07 0.46
N LEU A 165 0.08 19.23 -0.10
CA LEU A 165 -1.32 19.18 0.34
C LEU A 165 -1.46 18.82 1.82
N GLY A 166 -0.61 17.91 2.32
CA GLY A 166 -0.56 17.53 3.72
C GLY A 166 -0.20 18.68 4.64
N LEU A 167 0.88 19.41 4.31
CA LEU A 167 1.33 20.57 5.09
C LEU A 167 0.32 21.71 5.07
N VAL A 168 -0.24 22.03 3.91
CA VAL A 168 -1.31 23.05 3.78
C VAL A 168 -2.55 22.61 4.54
N GLY A 169 -2.92 21.34 4.46
CA GLY A 169 -4.04 20.77 5.21
C GLY A 169 -3.83 20.89 6.72
N LEU A 170 -2.66 20.54 7.25
CA LEU A 170 -2.32 20.73 8.67
C LEU A 170 -2.38 22.21 9.06
N LEU A 171 -1.80 23.10 8.26
CA LEU A 171 -1.82 24.53 8.56
C LEU A 171 -3.26 25.06 8.69
N ILE A 172 -4.11 24.72 7.73
CA ILE A 172 -5.49 25.23 7.67
C ILE A 172 -6.38 24.55 8.72
N PHE A 173 -6.48 23.20 8.65
CA PHE A 173 -7.49 22.48 9.42
C PHE A 173 -7.09 22.24 10.87
N TYR A 174 -5.81 22.04 11.15
CA TYR A 174 -5.32 21.91 12.52
C TYR A 174 -4.89 23.27 13.09
N GLY A 175 -3.97 23.98 12.41
CA GLY A 175 -3.34 25.17 12.97
C GLY A 175 -4.26 26.41 13.06
N ILE A 176 -5.10 26.66 12.02
CA ILE A 176 -5.94 27.86 11.95
C ILE A 176 -7.35 27.57 12.46
N LEU A 177 -7.98 26.50 11.96
CA LEU A 177 -9.39 26.20 12.23
C LEU A 177 -9.61 25.33 13.47
N GLY A 178 -8.62 24.53 13.89
CA GLY A 178 -8.76 23.60 15.02
C GLY A 178 -9.83 22.52 14.82
N TRP A 179 -10.12 22.14 13.56
CA TRP A 179 -11.18 21.19 13.23
C TRP A 179 -10.76 19.72 13.34
N VAL A 180 -9.47 19.47 13.27
CA VAL A 180 -8.89 18.12 13.28
C VAL A 180 -7.80 18.01 14.35
N GLY A 181 -7.47 16.78 14.72
CA GLY A 181 -6.33 16.50 15.59
C GLY A 181 -4.99 16.84 14.91
N GLY A 182 -3.96 17.03 15.74
CA GLY A 182 -2.61 17.31 15.31
C GLY A 182 -1.87 16.07 14.77
N PRO A 183 -0.54 16.17 14.57
CA PRO A 183 0.29 15.04 14.23
C PRO A 183 0.23 13.92 15.28
N GLY A 184 0.37 12.66 14.85
CA GLY A 184 0.20 11.46 15.68
C GLY A 184 -1.15 10.79 15.47
N ARG A 185 -1.34 9.63 16.12
CA ARG A 185 -2.58 8.83 16.02
C ARG A 185 -3.65 9.27 17.01
N VAL A 186 -3.23 9.81 18.13
CA VAL A 186 -4.07 10.29 19.24
C VAL A 186 -3.36 11.42 19.96
N GLY A 187 -4.12 12.22 20.70
CA GLY A 187 -3.57 13.22 21.62
C GLY A 187 -2.71 12.59 22.72
N ILE A 188 -1.74 13.34 23.24
CA ILE A 188 -0.77 12.86 24.24
C ILE A 188 -1.42 12.23 25.48
N PHE A 189 -2.61 12.68 25.87
CA PHE A 189 -3.34 12.14 27.01
C PHE A 189 -4.00 10.78 26.78
N TYR A 190 -4.05 10.33 25.52
CA TYR A 190 -4.70 9.09 25.10
C TYR A 190 -3.69 8.02 24.63
N VAL A 191 -2.40 8.33 24.67
CA VAL A 191 -1.35 7.37 24.36
C VAL A 191 -1.37 6.25 25.38
N ASP A 192 -1.34 5.00 24.92
CA ASP A 192 -1.33 3.77 25.75
C ASP A 192 -2.52 3.60 26.71
N VAL A 193 -3.61 4.36 26.52
CA VAL A 193 -4.84 4.23 27.35
C VAL A 193 -5.63 2.97 26.98
N VAL A 194 -5.59 2.56 25.71
CA VAL A 194 -6.33 1.42 25.18
C VAL A 194 -5.36 0.26 24.95
N PRO A 195 -5.71 -0.99 25.36
CA PRO A 195 -4.88 -2.15 25.11
C PRO A 195 -4.76 -2.42 23.60
N THR A 196 -3.55 -2.72 23.15
CA THR A 196 -3.27 -3.05 21.75
C THR A 196 -3.69 -4.48 21.46
N VAL A 197 -4.77 -4.68 20.70
CA VAL A 197 -5.28 -5.98 20.26
C VAL A 197 -4.96 -6.22 18.80
N THR A 198 -5.36 -5.29 17.92
CA THR A 198 -5.12 -5.35 16.48
C THR A 198 -3.98 -4.43 16.04
N GLY A 199 -3.62 -3.46 16.85
CA GLY A 199 -2.69 -2.38 16.54
C GLY A 199 -3.32 -1.26 15.70
N MET A 200 -4.62 -1.37 15.33
CA MET A 200 -5.41 -0.33 14.70
C MET A 200 -6.16 0.44 15.78
N ILE A 201 -5.82 1.70 16.01
CA ILE A 201 -6.32 2.46 17.17
C ILE A 201 -7.84 2.65 17.14
N LEU A 202 -8.44 2.82 15.97
CA LEU A 202 -9.90 2.93 15.84
C LEU A 202 -10.60 1.63 16.19
N VAL A 203 -10.04 0.50 15.75
CA VAL A 203 -10.58 -0.82 16.06
C VAL A 203 -10.40 -1.13 17.55
N ASP A 204 -9.20 -0.94 18.06
CA ASP A 204 -8.86 -1.27 19.44
C ASP A 204 -9.67 -0.40 20.44
N SER A 205 -9.81 0.90 20.19
CA SER A 205 -10.63 1.78 21.02
C SER A 205 -12.13 1.47 20.95
N ALA A 206 -12.62 1.03 19.79
CA ALA A 206 -14.01 0.58 19.66
C ALA A 206 -14.25 -0.76 20.40
N LEU A 207 -13.30 -1.71 20.34
CA LEU A 207 -13.37 -2.99 21.05
C LEU A 207 -13.32 -2.81 22.57
N ASP A 208 -12.50 -1.86 23.04
CA ASP A 208 -12.39 -1.50 24.46
C ASP A 208 -13.61 -0.69 24.97
N GLY A 209 -14.45 -0.20 24.05
CA GLY A 209 -15.58 0.69 24.38
C GLY A 209 -15.17 2.09 24.82
N ASN A 210 -13.90 2.47 24.60
CA ASN A 210 -13.36 3.77 24.96
C ASN A 210 -13.66 4.82 23.89
N TRP A 211 -14.86 5.35 23.90
CA TRP A 211 -15.33 6.31 22.91
C TRP A 211 -14.62 7.66 22.97
N ALA A 212 -13.95 7.99 24.09
CA ALA A 212 -13.14 9.19 24.17
C ALA A 212 -11.89 9.07 23.31
N VAL A 213 -11.14 7.97 23.44
CA VAL A 213 -9.98 7.64 22.59
C VAL A 213 -10.41 7.49 21.14
N PHE A 214 -11.53 6.81 20.88
CA PHE A 214 -12.04 6.63 19.52
C PHE A 214 -12.28 7.97 18.80
N ARG A 215 -12.97 8.92 19.44
CA ARG A 215 -13.24 10.24 18.86
C ARG A 215 -11.97 11.04 18.62
N ASP A 216 -11.04 10.97 19.55
CA ASP A 216 -9.74 11.61 19.42
C ASP A 216 -8.97 11.01 18.25
N ALA A 217 -8.89 9.68 18.15
CA ALA A 217 -8.27 8.98 17.04
C ALA A 217 -8.90 9.32 15.68
N VAL A 218 -10.24 9.42 15.61
CA VAL A 218 -10.94 9.88 14.41
C VAL A 218 -10.52 11.29 14.04
N SER A 219 -10.38 12.20 15.01
CA SER A 219 -9.95 13.58 14.75
C SER A 219 -8.54 13.65 14.15
N HIS A 220 -7.64 12.74 14.55
CA HIS A 220 -6.25 12.68 14.07
C HIS A 220 -6.13 12.00 12.70
N ILE A 221 -6.92 10.95 12.43
CA ILE A 221 -6.82 10.19 11.19
C ILE A 221 -7.59 10.81 10.01
N ILE A 222 -8.60 11.64 10.27
CA ILE A 222 -9.49 12.14 9.22
C ILE A 222 -8.75 12.94 8.14
N LEU A 223 -7.79 13.75 8.52
CA LEU A 223 -7.05 14.59 7.58
C LEU A 223 -6.07 13.74 6.74
N PRO A 224 -5.16 12.93 7.30
CA PRO A 224 -4.28 12.09 6.51
C PRO A 224 -5.05 11.04 5.68
N ALA A 225 -6.12 10.45 6.20
CA ALA A 225 -6.97 9.52 5.44
C ALA A 225 -7.70 10.22 4.29
N SER A 226 -8.17 11.47 4.47
CA SER A 226 -8.80 12.26 3.41
C SER A 226 -7.80 12.62 2.31
N LEU A 227 -6.55 12.90 2.66
CA LEU A 227 -5.48 13.18 1.70
C LEU A 227 -5.19 11.96 0.82
N LEU A 228 -4.98 10.79 1.43
CA LEU A 228 -4.81 9.52 0.72
C LEU A 228 -6.07 9.15 -0.06
N GLY A 229 -7.24 9.40 0.54
CA GLY A 229 -8.54 9.19 -0.09
C GLY A 229 -8.75 10.05 -1.33
N TYR A 230 -8.30 11.29 -1.31
CA TYR A 230 -8.34 12.17 -2.48
C TYR A 230 -7.46 11.64 -3.62
N TYR A 231 -6.28 11.15 -3.32
CA TYR A 231 -5.40 10.55 -4.31
C TYR A 231 -6.04 9.28 -4.93
N SER A 232 -6.56 8.40 -4.08
CA SER A 232 -7.29 7.19 -4.50
C SER A 232 -8.54 7.52 -5.32
N LEU A 233 -9.32 8.52 -4.89
CA LEU A 233 -10.51 9.02 -5.59
C LEU A 233 -10.18 9.49 -7.00
N ALA A 234 -9.12 10.27 -7.17
CA ALA A 234 -8.71 10.79 -8.47
C ALA A 234 -8.40 9.64 -9.46
N TYR A 235 -7.73 8.59 -8.98
CA TYR A 235 -7.44 7.40 -9.78
C TYR A 235 -8.70 6.57 -10.08
N ILE A 236 -9.45 6.20 -9.06
CA ILE A 236 -10.64 5.34 -9.16
C ILE A 236 -11.72 6.01 -10.01
N SER A 237 -12.02 7.30 -9.81
CA SER A 237 -13.05 8.01 -10.59
C SER A 237 -12.71 8.08 -12.07
N ARG A 238 -11.45 8.34 -12.41
CA ARG A 238 -10.99 8.37 -13.79
C ARG A 238 -11.13 7.01 -14.47
N MET A 239 -10.71 5.93 -13.80
CA MET A 239 -10.79 4.58 -14.35
C MET A 239 -12.25 4.12 -14.48
N THR A 240 -13.07 4.37 -13.44
CA THR A 240 -14.52 4.07 -13.48
C THR A 240 -15.19 4.79 -14.63
N ARG A 241 -14.89 6.09 -14.82
CA ARG A 241 -15.42 6.86 -15.96
C ARG A 241 -15.03 6.26 -17.29
N SER A 242 -13.76 5.87 -17.48
CA SER A 242 -13.27 5.28 -18.71
C SER A 242 -13.99 3.97 -19.04
N PHE A 243 -14.08 3.06 -18.08
CA PHE A 243 -14.78 1.79 -18.25
C PHE A 243 -16.28 1.98 -18.51
N MET A 244 -16.92 2.89 -17.79
CA MET A 244 -18.33 3.20 -18.01
C MET A 244 -18.61 3.75 -19.41
N LEU A 245 -17.77 4.64 -19.92
CA LEU A 245 -17.91 5.19 -21.28
C LEU A 245 -17.79 4.10 -22.34
N GLU A 246 -16.87 3.17 -22.18
CA GLU A 246 -16.71 2.02 -23.07
C GLU A 246 -17.99 1.17 -23.07
N GLN A 247 -18.50 0.82 -21.91
CA GLN A 247 -19.71 0.00 -21.80
C GLN A 247 -20.94 0.73 -22.34
N LEU A 248 -21.12 2.02 -22.00
CA LEU A 248 -22.28 2.79 -22.45
C LEU A 248 -22.34 2.98 -23.97
N SER A 249 -21.23 2.82 -24.69
CA SER A 249 -21.16 2.86 -26.15
C SER A 249 -21.37 1.49 -26.82
N ALA A 250 -21.46 0.40 -26.04
CA ALA A 250 -21.58 -0.95 -26.59
C ALA A 250 -22.99 -1.25 -27.11
N GLU A 251 -23.09 -2.09 -28.14
CA GLU A 251 -24.36 -2.44 -28.81
C GLU A 251 -25.41 -3.06 -27.91
N TYR A 252 -24.99 -3.85 -26.89
CA TYR A 252 -25.94 -4.45 -25.97
C TYR A 252 -26.68 -3.42 -25.10
N ILE A 253 -26.05 -2.26 -24.84
CA ILE A 253 -26.71 -1.14 -24.14
C ILE A 253 -27.78 -0.50 -25.04
N THR A 254 -27.49 -0.32 -26.33
CA THR A 254 -28.47 0.15 -27.30
C THR A 254 -29.66 -0.82 -27.37
N THR A 255 -29.39 -2.13 -27.42
CA THR A 255 -30.41 -3.16 -27.39
C THR A 255 -31.29 -3.11 -26.12
N ALA A 256 -30.67 -2.90 -24.94
CA ALA A 256 -31.38 -2.76 -23.68
C ALA A 256 -32.33 -1.55 -23.68
N ARG A 257 -31.92 -0.42 -24.23
CA ARG A 257 -32.76 0.78 -24.40
C ARG A 257 -33.91 0.57 -25.36
N VAL A 258 -33.64 -0.06 -26.51
CA VAL A 258 -34.73 -0.41 -27.49
C VAL A 258 -35.75 -1.34 -26.89
N LYS A 259 -35.36 -2.25 -25.98
CA LYS A 259 -36.29 -3.12 -25.23
C LYS A 259 -37.07 -2.39 -24.12
N GLY A 260 -36.92 -1.06 -24.00
CA GLY A 260 -37.69 -0.23 -23.05
C GLY A 260 -37.19 -0.31 -21.60
N MET A 261 -35.94 -0.72 -21.38
CA MET A 261 -35.37 -0.72 -20.02
C MET A 261 -35.15 0.70 -19.50
N SER A 262 -35.40 0.91 -18.21
CA SER A 262 -35.15 2.22 -17.58
C SER A 262 -33.66 2.55 -17.60
N GLU A 263 -33.31 3.83 -17.77
CA GLU A 263 -31.92 4.28 -17.78
C GLU A 263 -31.17 3.89 -16.50
N ASN A 264 -31.84 3.87 -15.36
CA ASN A 264 -31.23 3.43 -14.10
C ASN A 264 -30.83 1.95 -14.15
N ALA A 265 -31.65 1.10 -14.74
CA ALA A 265 -31.31 -0.31 -14.96
C ALA A 265 -30.20 -0.48 -15.99
N VAL A 266 -30.19 0.30 -17.06
CA VAL A 266 -29.14 0.31 -18.07
C VAL A 266 -27.79 0.70 -17.44
N ILE A 267 -27.75 1.75 -16.63
CA ILE A 267 -26.51 2.25 -15.99
C ILE A 267 -26.00 1.25 -14.94
N TRP A 268 -26.83 0.93 -13.93
CA TRP A 268 -26.32 0.19 -12.75
C TRP A 268 -26.28 -1.31 -12.93
N ARG A 269 -27.29 -1.88 -13.61
CA ARG A 269 -27.35 -3.34 -13.77
C ARG A 269 -26.53 -3.83 -14.97
N HIS A 270 -26.57 -3.11 -16.09
CA HIS A 270 -25.92 -3.55 -17.32
C HIS A 270 -24.51 -2.94 -17.45
N ALA A 271 -24.35 -1.62 -17.55
CA ALA A 271 -23.04 -1.02 -17.77
C ALA A 271 -22.12 -1.20 -16.55
N PHE A 272 -22.56 -0.78 -15.37
CA PHE A 272 -21.77 -0.93 -14.14
C PHE A 272 -21.54 -2.39 -13.76
N GLY A 273 -22.55 -3.26 -13.98
CA GLY A 273 -22.42 -4.70 -13.75
C GLY A 273 -21.22 -5.32 -14.48
N ASN A 274 -20.96 -4.87 -15.71
CA ASN A 274 -19.90 -5.42 -16.56
C ASN A 274 -18.50 -4.87 -16.25
N ILE A 275 -18.38 -3.73 -15.60
CA ILE A 275 -17.07 -3.17 -15.22
C ILE A 275 -16.58 -3.63 -13.84
N LYS A 276 -17.38 -4.36 -13.06
CA LYS A 276 -17.04 -4.70 -11.65
C LYS A 276 -15.70 -5.41 -11.50
N VAL A 277 -15.39 -6.35 -12.38
CA VAL A 277 -14.12 -7.10 -12.31
C VAL A 277 -12.92 -6.18 -12.54
N GLN A 278 -12.99 -5.34 -13.57
CA GLN A 278 -11.95 -4.36 -13.89
C GLN A 278 -11.82 -3.33 -12.74
N LEU A 279 -12.95 -2.90 -12.18
CA LEU A 279 -13.00 -1.93 -11.09
C LEU A 279 -12.39 -2.50 -9.79
N ILE A 280 -12.66 -3.76 -9.44
CA ILE A 280 -12.03 -4.43 -8.29
C ILE A 280 -10.51 -4.47 -8.46
N THR A 281 -10.01 -4.75 -9.65
CA THR A 281 -8.56 -4.73 -9.95
C THR A 281 -7.99 -3.33 -9.74
N VAL A 282 -8.66 -2.29 -10.21
CA VAL A 282 -8.23 -0.89 -10.02
C VAL A 282 -8.21 -0.51 -8.53
N ILE A 283 -9.24 -0.92 -7.77
CA ILE A 283 -9.31 -0.67 -6.33
C ILE A 283 -8.15 -1.38 -5.61
N ALA A 284 -7.89 -2.65 -5.94
CA ALA A 284 -6.79 -3.41 -5.36
C ALA A 284 -5.42 -2.79 -5.65
N LEU A 285 -5.19 -2.34 -6.90
CA LEU A 285 -3.97 -1.63 -7.27
C LEU A 285 -3.85 -0.27 -6.57
N SER A 286 -4.97 0.46 -6.41
CA SER A 286 -5.00 1.71 -5.64
C SER A 286 -4.64 1.47 -4.17
N TYR A 287 -5.19 0.42 -3.57
CA TYR A 287 -4.88 0.04 -2.18
C TYR A 287 -3.40 -0.32 -2.00
N ALA A 288 -2.86 -1.17 -2.88
CA ALA A 288 -1.44 -1.51 -2.88
C ALA A 288 -0.55 -0.26 -3.04
N GLY A 289 -0.93 0.65 -3.96
CA GLY A 289 -0.22 1.91 -4.15
C GLY A 289 -0.29 2.85 -2.93
N LEU A 290 -1.37 2.83 -2.15
CA LEU A 290 -1.44 3.59 -0.91
C LEU A 290 -0.60 2.96 0.21
N LEU A 291 -0.53 1.64 0.30
CA LEU A 291 0.34 0.96 1.26
C LEU A 291 1.82 1.28 1.00
N GLU A 292 2.22 1.34 -0.27
CA GLU A 292 3.57 1.68 -0.69
C GLU A 292 3.83 3.20 -0.61
N GLY A 293 2.87 4.01 -1.03
CA GLY A 293 3.00 5.47 -1.20
C GLY A 293 2.64 6.32 0.02
N SER A 294 2.26 5.72 1.16
CA SER A 294 1.88 6.47 2.37
C SER A 294 3.05 7.10 3.13
N VAL A 295 4.30 6.77 2.78
CA VAL A 295 5.54 7.17 3.48
C VAL A 295 5.57 8.68 3.78
N LEU A 296 5.39 9.53 2.76
CA LEU A 296 5.42 10.98 2.94
C LEU A 296 4.27 11.48 3.83
N THR A 297 3.09 10.88 3.72
CA THR A 297 1.94 11.19 4.57
C THR A 297 2.23 10.79 6.01
N GLU A 298 2.80 9.62 6.24
CA GLU A 298 3.18 9.14 7.58
C GLU A 298 4.22 10.07 8.23
N ILE A 299 5.21 10.53 7.48
CA ILE A 299 6.22 11.47 7.99
C ILE A 299 5.59 12.81 8.37
N ILE A 300 4.77 13.41 7.49
CA ILE A 300 4.18 14.73 7.72
C ILE A 300 3.23 14.72 8.91
N PHE A 301 2.43 13.68 9.03
CA PHE A 301 1.46 13.53 10.10
C PHE A 301 2.03 12.85 11.35
N ALA A 302 3.35 12.60 11.42
CA ALA A 302 4.00 11.82 12.48
C ALA A 302 3.23 10.51 12.77
N TRP A 303 2.73 9.86 11.72
CA TRP A 303 1.98 8.61 11.81
C TRP A 303 2.96 7.46 11.98
N PRO A 304 2.88 6.67 13.06
CA PRO A 304 3.87 5.62 13.35
C PRO A 304 3.61 4.37 12.51
N GLY A 305 3.68 4.51 11.19
CA GLY A 305 3.51 3.45 10.23
C GLY A 305 4.83 2.89 9.71
N ILE A 306 4.74 1.91 8.79
CA ILE A 306 5.89 1.22 8.22
C ILE A 306 6.77 2.16 7.37
N GLY A 307 6.16 3.12 6.68
CA GLY A 307 6.91 4.08 5.85
C GLY A 307 7.76 5.03 6.69
N SER A 308 7.22 5.55 7.80
CA SER A 308 7.98 6.37 8.74
C SER A 308 9.06 5.56 9.45
N TYR A 309 8.78 4.29 9.79
CA TYR A 309 9.76 3.37 10.38
C TYR A 309 10.94 3.10 9.42
N ILE A 310 10.67 2.73 8.18
CA ILE A 310 11.71 2.50 7.15
C ILE A 310 12.54 3.77 6.94
N THR A 311 11.91 4.93 6.84
CA THR A 311 12.62 6.20 6.64
C THR A 311 13.55 6.50 7.82
N THR A 312 13.08 6.31 9.04
CA THR A 312 13.90 6.50 10.25
C THR A 312 15.08 5.52 10.28
N ALA A 313 14.83 4.24 9.98
CA ALA A 313 15.87 3.22 9.90
C ALA A 313 16.95 3.58 8.86
N LEU A 314 16.52 3.98 7.64
CA LEU A 314 17.43 4.41 6.58
C LEU A 314 18.29 5.61 6.97
N LEU A 315 17.67 6.65 7.56
CA LEU A 315 18.41 7.86 7.99
C LEU A 315 19.36 7.61 9.15
N SER A 316 19.06 6.62 9.99
CA SER A 316 19.89 6.22 11.14
C SER A 316 20.82 5.06 10.82
N ALA A 317 20.82 4.60 9.55
CA ALA A 317 21.56 3.42 9.08
C ALA A 317 21.32 2.14 9.90
N ASP A 318 20.12 1.98 10.41
CA ASP A 318 19.64 0.81 11.09
C ASP A 318 19.11 -0.18 10.02
N MET A 319 19.99 -1.10 9.56
CA MET A 319 19.69 -2.04 8.47
C MET A 319 20.03 -3.47 8.85
#